data_95d38c5f3ddc0e5dfd8fa8a85f2dcbcc
#
_entry.id   95d38c5f3ddc0e5dfd8fa8a85f2dcbcc
#
_cell.length_a   1.000
_cell.length_b   1.000
_cell.length_c   1.000
_cell.angle_alpha   90.00
_cell.angle_beta   90.00
_cell.angle_gamma   90.00
#
_symmetry.space_group_name_H-M   'P 1'
#
loop_
_entity.id
_entity.type
_entity.pdbx_description
1 polymer ?
#
loop_
_entity_poly.entity_id
_entity_poly.type
_entity_poly.pdbx_seq_one_letter_code
_entity_poly.pdbx_strand_id
1 'polypeptide(L)'
;MEDREEEINSEKKIPDNVVPHPNSLPYASDLAAPVIKPDHSLSGWKHGAVHSANKHYTDKFDALKKQFEELAEDFKWNDIMFNAEFRLKPVIGNEYHLYTKSNTTNKHYISLFAPNERVGGYDNYVGTFRLNYDNRWEKIK
;
A
#
# COMPACT_ATOMS: atom_id res chain seq x y z
N MET A 1 34.83 46.73 4.11
CA MET A 1 33.96 46.13 3.08
C MET A 1 33.59 44.75 3.59
N GLU A 2 32.49 44.65 4.23
CA GLU A 2 31.93 43.40 4.75
C GLU A 2 30.80 43.02 3.82
N ASP A 3 31.02 42.03 2.95
CA ASP A 3 29.97 41.42 2.16
C ASP A 3 29.24 40.42 3.04
N ARG A 4 28.04 40.81 3.46
CA ARG A 4 27.06 39.91 4.08
C ARG A 4 26.47 39.03 3.00
N GLU A 5 26.91 37.79 2.96
CA GLU A 5 26.15 36.73 2.28
C GLU A 5 24.84 36.50 3.07
N GLU A 6 23.76 37.05 2.56
CA GLU A 6 22.40 36.70 2.97
C GLU A 6 22.15 35.30 2.45
N GLU A 7 22.30 34.30 3.31
CA GLU A 7 21.71 32.97 3.11
C GLU A 7 20.22 33.12 2.98
N ILE A 8 19.74 33.11 1.75
CA ILE A 8 18.31 32.97 1.44
C ILE A 8 17.95 31.51 1.73
N ASN A 9 17.64 31.24 2.99
CA ASN A 9 16.97 30.02 3.40
C ASN A 9 15.52 30.10 2.93
N SER A 10 15.31 29.85 1.62
CA SER A 10 13.97 29.66 1.09
C SER A 10 13.49 28.26 1.50
N GLU A 11 12.91 28.16 2.68
CA GLU A 11 12.07 27.03 3.02
C GLU A 11 11.03 26.90 1.90
N LYS A 12 11.23 25.94 1.02
CA LYS A 12 10.25 25.58 0.00
C LYS A 12 8.98 25.17 0.73
N LYS A 13 8.07 26.12 0.87
CA LYS A 13 6.74 25.87 1.43
C LYS A 13 6.07 24.82 0.55
N ILE A 14 6.03 23.58 1.05
CA ILE A 14 5.35 22.48 0.36
C ILE A 14 3.88 22.84 0.30
N PRO A 15 3.25 22.85 -0.89
CA PRO A 15 1.81 23.11 -1.01
C PRO A 15 1.01 22.12 -0.15
N ASP A 16 -0.09 22.57 0.46
CA ASP A 16 -0.93 21.77 1.36
C ASP A 16 -1.53 20.50 0.71
N ASN A 17 -1.48 20.41 -0.61
CA ASN A 17 -1.94 19.25 -1.38
C ASN A 17 -0.84 18.25 -1.75
N VAL A 18 0.39 18.46 -1.28
CA VAL A 18 1.51 17.57 -1.54
C VAL A 18 1.82 16.75 -0.30
N VAL A 19 1.72 15.43 -0.43
CA VAL A 19 2.10 14.51 0.64
C VAL A 19 3.62 14.48 0.74
N PRO A 20 4.21 14.71 1.95
CA PRO A 20 5.67 14.78 2.13
C PRO A 20 6.39 13.45 1.79
N HIS A 21 5.66 12.36 1.81
CA HIS A 21 6.17 11.03 1.46
C HIS A 21 5.19 10.34 0.51
N PRO A 22 5.30 10.54 -0.82
CA PRO A 22 4.36 9.99 -1.79
C PRO A 22 4.32 8.46 -1.81
N ASN A 23 5.32 7.79 -1.26
CA ASN A 23 5.40 6.33 -1.16
C ASN A 23 4.80 5.75 0.14
N SER A 24 4.36 6.61 1.06
CA SER A 24 3.61 6.19 2.23
C SER A 24 2.19 6.73 2.13
N LEU A 25 1.21 5.84 2.18
CA LEU A 25 -0.18 6.26 2.29
C LEU A 25 -0.33 7.09 3.58
N PRO A 26 -0.86 8.34 3.50
CA PRO A 26 -0.82 9.29 4.62
C PRO A 26 -1.74 8.95 5.78
N TYR A 27 -2.46 7.84 5.69
CA TYR A 27 -3.37 7.41 6.75
C TYR A 27 -2.65 6.41 7.64
N ALA A 28 -2.18 6.96 8.74
CA ALA A 28 -1.50 6.22 9.76
C ALA A 28 -2.39 5.10 10.31
N SER A 29 -1.74 4.01 10.61
CA SER A 29 -2.24 2.96 11.50
C SER A 29 -2.70 3.47 12.87
N ASP A 30 -2.42 4.73 13.17
CA ASP A 30 -2.72 5.39 14.45
C ASP A 30 -4.10 6.05 14.52
N LEU A 31 -4.88 6.03 13.43
CA LEU A 31 -6.25 6.51 13.47
C LEU A 31 -7.12 5.59 14.33
N ALA A 32 -7.58 6.11 15.43
CA ALA A 32 -8.56 5.42 16.27
C ALA A 32 -9.98 5.57 15.71
N ALA A 33 -10.81 4.56 15.94
CA ALA A 33 -12.23 4.65 15.61
C ALA A 33 -12.89 5.83 16.36
N PRO A 34 -13.80 6.57 15.71
CA PRO A 34 -14.53 7.64 16.39
C PRO A 34 -15.37 7.07 17.53
N VAL A 35 -15.33 7.73 18.68
CA VAL A 35 -16.06 7.30 19.87
C VAL A 35 -16.98 8.41 20.33
N ILE A 36 -18.26 8.11 20.48
CA ILE A 36 -19.24 9.01 21.07
C ILE A 36 -18.98 9.08 22.59
N LYS A 37 -18.68 10.30 23.08
CA LYS A 37 -18.50 10.58 24.51
C LYS A 37 -19.71 11.37 25.00
N PRO A 38 -20.67 10.71 25.67
CA PRO A 38 -21.86 11.39 26.14
C PRO A 38 -21.60 12.23 27.37
N ASP A 39 -22.42 13.24 27.60
CA ASP A 39 -22.42 14.05 28.79
C ASP A 39 -22.96 13.27 30.02
N HIS A 40 -22.61 13.67 31.22
CA HIS A 40 -22.70 12.88 32.46
C HIS A 40 -24.12 12.58 32.98
N SER A 41 -25.17 13.17 32.44
CA SER A 41 -26.58 12.99 32.90
C SER A 41 -27.34 11.97 32.06
N LEU A 42 -26.97 10.69 32.14
CA LEU A 42 -27.58 9.69 31.28
C LEU A 42 -28.54 8.73 32.00
N SER A 43 -29.74 8.58 31.44
CA SER A 43 -30.64 7.44 31.77
C SER A 43 -30.01 6.10 31.34
N GLY A 44 -30.37 5.00 31.99
CA GLY A 44 -29.84 3.65 31.64
C GLY A 44 -30.02 3.27 30.15
N TRP A 45 -31.12 3.73 29.53
CA TRP A 45 -31.37 3.56 28.09
C TRP A 45 -30.29 4.22 27.25
N LYS A 46 -29.91 5.44 27.59
CA LYS A 46 -28.92 6.21 26.82
C LYS A 46 -27.53 5.59 26.90
N HIS A 47 -27.16 4.99 28.04
CA HIS A 47 -25.91 4.23 28.17
C HIS A 47 -25.89 3.01 27.24
N GLY A 48 -26.95 2.23 27.20
CA GLY A 48 -27.07 1.08 26.30
C GLY A 48 -27.03 1.49 24.82
N ALA A 49 -27.74 2.57 24.47
CA ALA A 49 -27.78 3.10 23.11
C ALA A 49 -26.40 3.61 22.65
N VAL A 50 -25.70 4.35 23.51
CA VAL A 50 -24.33 4.85 23.22
C VAL A 50 -23.34 3.68 23.05
N HIS A 51 -23.42 2.67 23.91
CA HIS A 51 -22.57 1.49 23.80
C HIS A 51 -22.80 0.77 22.48
N SER A 52 -24.06 0.54 22.09
CA SER A 52 -24.43 -0.09 20.84
C SER A 52 -23.97 0.72 19.61
N ALA A 53 -24.15 2.05 19.66
CA ALA A 53 -23.69 2.93 18.59
C ALA A 53 -22.16 2.91 18.45
N ASN A 54 -21.45 2.98 19.56
CA ASN A 54 -19.97 2.92 19.54
C ASN A 54 -19.47 1.58 19.01
N LYS A 55 -20.10 0.47 19.38
CA LYS A 55 -19.78 -0.84 18.81
C LYS A 55 -19.97 -0.85 17.30
N HIS A 56 -21.10 -0.33 16.82
CA HIS A 56 -21.35 -0.23 15.38
C HIS A 56 -20.27 0.55 14.65
N TYR A 57 -19.85 1.70 15.17
CA TYR A 57 -18.79 2.51 14.56
C TYR A 57 -17.43 1.81 14.62
N THR A 58 -17.11 1.12 15.70
CA THR A 58 -15.88 0.33 15.81
C THR A 58 -15.85 -0.78 14.77
N ASP A 59 -16.94 -1.56 14.65
CA ASP A 59 -17.04 -2.65 13.68
C ASP A 59 -16.90 -2.14 12.22
N LYS A 60 -17.50 -0.99 11.92
CA LYS A 60 -17.38 -0.34 10.60
C LYS A 60 -15.94 0.18 10.35
N PHE A 61 -15.33 0.77 11.36
CA PHE A 61 -13.97 1.25 11.25
C PHE A 61 -12.98 0.09 11.03
N ASP A 62 -13.13 -1.00 11.76
CA ASP A 62 -12.27 -2.18 11.59
C ASP A 62 -12.44 -2.81 10.20
N ALA A 63 -13.67 -2.85 9.67
CA ALA A 63 -13.92 -3.31 8.31
C ALA A 63 -13.24 -2.41 7.26
N LEU A 64 -13.31 -1.09 7.44
CA LEU A 64 -12.64 -0.13 6.54
C LEU A 64 -11.12 -0.23 6.65
N LYS A 65 -10.60 -0.41 7.86
CA LYS A 65 -9.16 -0.60 8.09
C LYS A 65 -8.65 -1.83 7.35
N LYS A 66 -9.37 -2.94 7.42
CA LYS A 66 -9.03 -4.17 6.70
C LYS A 66 -9.04 -3.96 5.18
N GLN A 67 -10.07 -3.30 4.65
CA GLN A 67 -10.13 -2.97 3.22
C GLN A 67 -8.98 -2.07 2.78
N PHE A 68 -8.58 -1.14 3.64
CA PHE A 68 -7.43 -0.27 3.38
C PHE A 68 -6.11 -1.06 3.36
N GLU A 69 -5.91 -1.98 4.29
CA GLU A 69 -4.73 -2.85 4.33
C GLU A 69 -4.64 -3.72 3.07
N GLU A 70 -5.76 -4.30 2.63
CA GLU A 70 -5.85 -5.07 1.38
C GLU A 70 -5.51 -4.21 0.16
N LEU A 71 -6.03 -2.99 0.09
CA LEU A 71 -5.72 -2.04 -0.98
C LEU A 71 -4.25 -1.62 -0.98
N ALA A 72 -3.68 -1.37 0.19
CA ALA A 72 -2.27 -0.99 0.34
C ALA A 72 -1.34 -2.14 -0.09
N GLU A 73 -1.69 -3.38 0.21
CA GLU A 73 -0.95 -4.55 -0.22
C GLU A 73 -1.03 -4.74 -1.74
N ASP A 74 -2.22 -4.60 -2.32
CA ASP A 74 -2.42 -4.66 -3.77
C ASP A 74 -1.61 -3.57 -4.50
N PHE A 75 -1.66 -2.35 -4.00
CA PHE A 75 -0.86 -1.24 -4.53
C PHE A 75 0.64 -1.54 -4.48
N LYS A 76 1.13 -2.04 -3.35
CA LYS A 76 2.54 -2.40 -3.19
C LYS A 76 3.00 -3.43 -4.22
N TRP A 77 2.20 -4.46 -4.45
CA TRP A 77 2.51 -5.47 -5.45
C TRP A 77 2.50 -4.91 -6.87
N ASN A 78 1.54 -4.05 -7.18
CA ASN A 78 1.49 -3.39 -8.48
C ASN A 78 2.70 -2.47 -8.70
N ASP A 79 3.12 -1.72 -7.68
CA ASP A 79 4.34 -0.91 -7.74
C ASP A 79 5.59 -1.76 -8.03
N ILE A 80 5.75 -2.87 -7.32
CA ILE A 80 6.86 -3.80 -7.56
C ILE A 80 6.81 -4.38 -8.99
N MET A 81 5.63 -4.79 -9.45
CA MET A 81 5.45 -5.39 -10.77
C MET A 81 5.76 -4.40 -11.90
N PHE A 82 5.29 -3.15 -11.81
CA PHE A 82 5.56 -2.13 -12.82
C PHE A 82 7.01 -1.64 -12.82
N ASN A 83 7.71 -1.75 -11.70
CA ASN A 83 9.15 -1.43 -11.59
C ASN A 83 10.06 -2.62 -11.92
N ALA A 84 9.52 -3.83 -12.11
CA ALA A 84 10.28 -5.00 -12.50
C ALA A 84 10.78 -4.91 -13.94
N GLU A 85 11.84 -5.63 -14.26
CA GLU A 85 12.37 -5.71 -15.63
C GLU A 85 11.49 -6.61 -16.49
N PHE A 86 10.95 -6.05 -17.59
CA PHE A 86 10.17 -6.76 -18.58
C PHE A 86 11.04 -7.06 -19.81
N ARG A 87 11.12 -8.31 -20.21
CA ARG A 87 11.75 -8.74 -21.48
C ARG A 87 10.74 -8.99 -22.59
N LEU A 88 9.46 -8.95 -22.26
CA LEU A 88 8.36 -9.18 -23.19
C LEU A 88 7.20 -8.27 -22.81
N LYS A 89 6.31 -8.01 -23.75
CA LYS A 89 5.08 -7.26 -23.50
C LYS A 89 4.06 -8.20 -22.84
N PRO A 90 3.57 -7.89 -21.64
CA PRO A 90 2.56 -8.69 -20.96
C PRO A 90 1.24 -8.73 -21.75
N VAL A 91 0.58 -9.88 -21.72
CA VAL A 91 -0.74 -10.09 -22.31
C VAL A 91 -1.75 -10.23 -21.18
N ILE A 92 -2.87 -9.54 -21.30
CA ILE A 92 -3.97 -9.59 -20.34
C ILE A 92 -4.49 -11.04 -20.22
N GLY A 93 -4.72 -11.46 -18.99
CA GLY A 93 -5.23 -12.79 -18.65
C GLY A 93 -4.16 -13.87 -18.48
N ASN A 94 -2.93 -13.63 -18.91
CA ASN A 94 -1.83 -14.57 -18.73
C ASN A 94 -1.19 -14.46 -17.34
N GLU A 95 -0.60 -15.58 -16.91
CA GLU A 95 0.13 -15.66 -15.65
C GLU A 95 1.63 -15.43 -15.88
N TYR A 96 2.22 -14.70 -14.97
CA TYR A 96 3.65 -14.33 -14.98
C TYR A 96 4.25 -14.57 -13.60
N HIS A 97 5.51 -14.93 -13.58
CA HIS A 97 6.22 -15.24 -12.36
C HIS A 97 7.27 -14.17 -12.08
N LEU A 98 7.24 -13.64 -10.86
CA LEU A 98 8.17 -12.62 -10.38
C LEU A 98 9.35 -13.27 -9.67
N TYR A 99 10.55 -12.85 -10.04
CA TYR A 99 11.80 -13.31 -9.45
C TYR A 99 12.67 -12.14 -9.01
N THR A 100 13.48 -12.35 -7.98
CA THR A 100 14.50 -11.39 -7.55
C THR A 100 15.85 -11.81 -8.07
N LYS A 101 16.64 -10.90 -8.64
CA LYS A 101 18.01 -11.17 -9.09
C LYS A 101 18.93 -11.43 -7.90
N SER A 102 19.66 -12.53 -7.93
CA SER A 102 20.56 -12.94 -6.84
C SER A 102 21.68 -11.94 -6.55
N ASN A 103 22.10 -11.18 -7.55
CA ASN A 103 23.27 -10.30 -7.45
C ASN A 103 22.94 -8.84 -7.11
N THR A 104 21.68 -8.50 -6.92
CA THR A 104 21.27 -7.11 -6.67
C THR A 104 20.05 -7.06 -5.80
N THR A 105 20.19 -6.54 -4.59
CA THR A 105 19.09 -6.26 -3.69
C THR A 105 18.07 -5.35 -4.39
N ASN A 106 16.80 -5.74 -4.39
CA ASN A 106 15.66 -5.00 -4.95
C ASN A 106 15.52 -4.92 -6.48
N LYS A 107 16.23 -5.73 -7.26
CA LYS A 107 15.92 -5.84 -8.70
C LYS A 107 15.08 -7.09 -8.96
N HIS A 108 13.88 -6.85 -9.47
CA HIS A 108 12.94 -7.89 -9.85
C HIS A 108 12.87 -8.03 -11.38
N TYR A 109 12.56 -9.21 -11.85
CA TYR A 109 12.24 -9.45 -13.25
C TYR A 109 11.06 -10.42 -13.39
N ILE A 110 10.38 -10.33 -14.52
CA ILE A 110 9.19 -11.10 -14.82
C ILE A 110 9.52 -12.17 -15.85
N SER A 111 9.05 -13.40 -15.62
CA SER A 111 9.20 -14.55 -16.51
C SER A 111 7.87 -15.26 -16.75
N LEU A 112 7.75 -15.90 -17.92
CA LEU A 112 6.64 -16.81 -18.24
C LEU A 112 6.82 -18.20 -17.63
N PHE A 113 8.05 -18.57 -17.26
CA PHE A 113 8.37 -19.90 -16.76
C PHE A 113 8.17 -20.01 -15.26
N ALA A 114 7.45 -21.03 -14.84
CA ALA A 114 7.25 -21.37 -13.43
C ALA A 114 8.55 -21.88 -12.77
N PRO A 115 8.66 -21.84 -11.42
CA PRO A 115 9.88 -22.25 -10.72
C PRO A 115 10.33 -23.67 -10.98
N ASN A 116 9.40 -24.54 -11.32
CA ASN A 116 9.63 -25.98 -11.61
C ASN A 116 9.93 -26.31 -13.08
N GLU A 117 9.84 -25.33 -13.98
CA GLU A 117 9.99 -25.57 -15.42
C GLU A 117 11.42 -25.38 -15.94
N ARG A 118 12.34 -24.85 -15.13
CA ARG A 118 13.71 -24.59 -15.55
C ARG A 118 14.72 -25.47 -14.85
N VAL A 119 15.49 -26.18 -15.64
CA VAL A 119 16.65 -26.94 -15.16
C VAL A 119 17.82 -25.96 -14.94
N GLY A 120 18.32 -25.81 -13.71
CA GLY A 120 19.48 -24.98 -13.42
C GLY A 120 19.28 -23.85 -12.41
N GLY A 121 18.13 -23.83 -11.76
CA GLY A 121 17.83 -22.88 -10.69
C GLY A 121 17.38 -21.51 -11.21
N TYR A 122 16.41 -20.99 -10.52
CA TYR A 122 16.00 -19.60 -10.63
C TYR A 122 16.59 -18.80 -9.47
N ASP A 123 16.77 -17.54 -9.70
CA ASP A 123 16.83 -16.55 -8.66
C ASP A 123 15.58 -16.65 -7.76
N ASN A 124 15.58 -16.03 -6.62
CA ASN A 124 14.52 -16.17 -5.63
C ASN A 124 13.13 -15.88 -6.23
N TYR A 125 12.28 -16.89 -6.24
CA TYR A 125 10.87 -16.75 -6.63
C TYR A 125 10.10 -15.95 -5.58
N VAL A 126 9.33 -14.97 -6.03
CA VAL A 126 8.55 -14.07 -5.18
C VAL A 126 7.06 -14.41 -5.24
N GLY A 127 6.53 -14.65 -6.42
CA GLY A 127 5.11 -14.96 -6.57
C GLY A 127 4.66 -15.04 -8.02
N THR A 128 3.41 -15.49 -8.20
CA THR A 128 2.73 -15.55 -9.51
C THR A 128 1.66 -14.49 -9.57
N PHE A 129 1.63 -13.76 -10.68
CA PHE A 129 0.73 -12.63 -10.93
C PHE A 129 0.03 -12.77 -12.26
N ARG A 130 -1.19 -12.24 -12.34
CA ARG A 130 -1.97 -12.15 -13.58
C ARG A 130 -2.27 -10.70 -13.89
N LEU A 131 -2.14 -10.31 -15.16
CA LEU A 131 -2.52 -8.98 -15.61
C LEU A 131 -4.03 -8.94 -15.91
N ASN A 132 -4.76 -8.08 -15.23
CA ASN A 132 -6.19 -7.89 -15.42
C ASN A 132 -6.52 -6.94 -16.58
N TYR A 133 -7.81 -6.86 -16.95
CA TYR A 133 -8.30 -6.01 -18.04
C TYR A 133 -8.13 -4.51 -17.78
N ASP A 134 -8.04 -4.10 -16.53
CA ASP A 134 -7.80 -2.73 -16.08
C ASP A 134 -6.30 -2.42 -15.90
N ASN A 135 -5.43 -3.29 -16.43
CA ASN A 135 -3.97 -3.22 -16.35
C ASN A 135 -3.40 -3.26 -14.93
N ARG A 136 -4.12 -3.87 -13.99
CA ARG A 136 -3.61 -4.16 -12.65
C ARG A 136 -3.07 -5.58 -12.57
N TRP A 137 -2.04 -5.74 -11.76
CA TRP A 137 -1.48 -7.04 -11.43
C TRP A 137 -2.15 -7.63 -10.20
N GLU A 138 -2.73 -8.79 -10.35
CA GLU A 138 -3.33 -9.56 -9.28
C GLU A 138 -2.41 -10.69 -8.85
N LYS A 139 -2.09 -10.75 -7.55
CA LYS A 139 -1.28 -11.84 -7.01
C LYS A 139 -2.13 -13.10 -6.86
N ILE A 140 -1.68 -14.21 -7.47
CA ILE A 140 -2.38 -15.50 -7.45
C ILE A 140 -1.78 -16.42 -6.39
N LYS A 141 -0.46 -16.42 -6.26
CA LYS A 141 0.31 -17.24 -5.31
C LYS A 141 1.52 -16.49 -4.78
#